data_902aee6df790126b88b050a12faf25f5
#
_entry.id   902aee6df790126b88b050a12faf25f5
#
_cell.length_a   1.000
_cell.length_b   1.000
_cell.length_c   1.000
_cell.angle_alpha   90.00
_cell.angle_beta   90.00
_cell.angle_gamma   90.00
#
_symmetry.space_group_name_H-M   'P 1'
#
loop_
_entity.id
_entity.type
_entity.pdbx_description
1 polymer ?
#
loop_
_entity_poly.entity_id
_entity_poly.type
_entity_poly.pdbx_seq_one_letter_code
_entity_poly.pdbx_strand_id
1 'polypeptide(L)'
;MTGVQTCALPIFADDFIDYRVFEDGTIDGYSIGEKNIDNVNAGKTLFELYDLTGKEKYKKAADLVYSQIEIMPRCQNEARSFWHKDIYPNQVWLDGLYMGLPFYLEYETRYNDRKNYSDIFGQFKFVIENMRNPINGLYFHAMDTSREAFWCDKVTGLSQHSWLRAIGWYTMALIDTLDQVDNKDHKYDAECKMLEDAFKDLVDSMLKYQDESGMWYQVVNYGGMDKNYLETSGSSIMAYALLKAVRLGYLSDDYAQYAKKAIDGICERYLKTKEDGSLSLGGICLVAGLGGNGRRPGTYDYYMSEPIVEDDAKGVGPFLLAYTELLRYENK
;
A
#
# COMPACT_ATOMS: atom_id res chain seq x y z
N MET A 1 -17.42 -11.79 -23.08
CA MET A 1 -17.02 -12.80 -22.06
C MET A 1 -18.26 -13.20 -21.30
N THR A 2 -18.52 -14.49 -21.25
CA THR A 2 -19.77 -15.07 -20.72
C THR A 2 -19.81 -14.96 -19.20
N GLY A 3 -21.01 -14.72 -18.62
CA GLY A 3 -21.25 -14.48 -17.19
C GLY A 3 -20.75 -15.55 -16.19
N VAL A 4 -20.09 -16.61 -16.67
CA VAL A 4 -19.45 -17.65 -15.83
C VAL A 4 -18.12 -17.16 -15.24
N GLN A 5 -17.40 -16.25 -15.91
CA GLN A 5 -16.12 -15.73 -15.41
C GLN A 5 -16.27 -14.69 -14.30
N THR A 6 -17.39 -13.96 -14.28
CA THR A 6 -17.67 -12.95 -13.23
C THR A 6 -18.11 -13.56 -11.91
N CYS A 7 -18.60 -14.79 -11.89
CA CYS A 7 -19.00 -15.48 -10.65
C CYS A 7 -17.88 -16.30 -9.99
N ALA A 8 -16.85 -16.72 -10.73
CA ALA A 8 -15.83 -17.62 -10.21
C ALA A 8 -14.86 -16.94 -9.20
N LEU A 9 -14.45 -15.70 -9.45
CA LEU A 9 -13.54 -14.96 -8.56
C LEU A 9 -14.16 -14.64 -7.18
N PRO A 10 -15.39 -14.11 -7.10
CA PRO A 10 -16.06 -13.91 -5.83
C PRO A 10 -16.27 -15.22 -5.04
N ILE A 11 -16.64 -16.32 -5.70
CA ILE A 11 -16.80 -17.63 -5.07
C ILE A 11 -15.45 -18.11 -4.53
N PHE A 12 -14.38 -18.03 -5.29
CA PHE A 12 -13.03 -18.40 -4.84
C PHE A 12 -12.57 -17.57 -3.65
N ALA A 13 -12.80 -16.27 -3.68
CA ALA A 13 -12.44 -15.37 -2.57
C ALA A 13 -13.27 -15.69 -1.32
N ASP A 14 -14.56 -15.94 -1.46
CA ASP A 14 -15.43 -16.37 -0.36
C ASP A 14 -14.94 -17.71 0.21
N ASP A 15 -14.73 -18.73 -0.61
CA ASP A 15 -14.23 -20.03 -0.16
C ASP A 15 -12.90 -19.94 0.58
N PHE A 16 -11.97 -19.06 0.12
CA PHE A 16 -10.67 -18.88 0.77
C PHE A 16 -10.76 -18.16 2.12
N ILE A 17 -11.66 -17.20 2.28
CA ILE A 17 -11.83 -16.39 3.49
C ILE A 17 -12.83 -17.05 4.46
N ASP A 18 -13.83 -17.75 3.94
CA ASP A 18 -14.99 -18.28 4.69
C ASP A 18 -14.58 -19.14 5.89
N TYR A 19 -13.60 -20.03 5.70
CA TYR A 19 -13.15 -20.90 6.78
C TYR A 19 -12.28 -20.20 7.83
N ARG A 20 -11.77 -19.01 7.53
CA ARG A 20 -10.96 -18.21 8.47
C ARG A 20 -11.79 -17.25 9.30
N VAL A 21 -13.00 -16.95 8.88
CA VAL A 21 -13.91 -16.05 9.61
C VAL A 21 -15.04 -16.87 10.23
N PHE A 22 -15.08 -16.90 11.57
CA PHE A 22 -16.07 -17.66 12.31
C PHE A 22 -17.41 -16.91 12.42
N GLU A 23 -18.49 -17.61 12.77
CA GLU A 23 -19.85 -17.05 12.81
C GLU A 23 -20.02 -15.90 13.83
N ASP A 24 -19.18 -15.85 14.84
CA ASP A 24 -19.12 -14.77 15.83
C ASP A 24 -18.33 -13.54 15.37
N GLY A 25 -17.70 -13.59 14.18
CA GLY A 25 -16.87 -12.54 13.60
C GLY A 25 -15.40 -12.63 14.00
N THR A 26 -14.98 -13.60 14.79
CA THR A 26 -13.55 -13.81 15.07
C THR A 26 -12.84 -14.32 13.81
N ILE A 27 -11.55 -13.98 13.67
CA ILE A 27 -10.74 -14.29 12.51
C ILE A 27 -9.56 -15.15 12.96
N ASP A 28 -9.37 -16.30 12.29
CA ASP A 28 -8.29 -17.23 12.57
C ASP A 28 -6.93 -16.56 12.51
N GLY A 29 -6.16 -16.65 13.60
CA GLY A 29 -4.83 -16.05 13.72
C GLY A 29 -4.81 -14.52 13.87
N TYR A 30 -5.96 -13.85 14.00
CA TYR A 30 -6.02 -12.40 14.20
C TYR A 30 -6.21 -12.04 15.67
N SER A 31 -5.42 -11.08 16.16
CA SER A 31 -5.52 -10.55 17.52
C SER A 31 -5.39 -9.04 17.54
N ILE A 32 -6.42 -8.34 18.00
CA ILE A 32 -6.39 -6.88 18.17
C ILE A 32 -5.34 -6.43 19.20
N GLY A 33 -5.01 -7.28 20.15
CA GLY A 33 -3.99 -6.99 21.19
C GLY A 33 -2.58 -6.84 20.64
N GLU A 34 -2.31 -7.37 19.44
CA GLU A 34 -1.03 -7.19 18.75
C GLU A 34 -0.79 -5.74 18.30
N LYS A 35 -1.87 -4.98 18.10
CA LYS A 35 -1.85 -3.58 17.66
C LYS A 35 -0.87 -3.36 16.51
N ASN A 36 -1.01 -4.16 15.49
CA ASN A 36 -0.21 -4.15 14.27
C ASN A 36 -1.07 -3.66 13.11
N ILE A 37 -0.77 -2.46 12.57
CA ILE A 37 -1.59 -1.85 11.52
C ILE A 37 -1.60 -2.69 10.23
N ASP A 38 -0.56 -3.51 9.97
CA ASP A 38 -0.50 -4.39 8.81
C ASP A 38 -1.66 -5.39 8.78
N ASN A 39 -2.12 -5.83 9.97
CA ASN A 39 -3.19 -6.80 10.10
C ASN A 39 -4.56 -6.25 9.64
N VAL A 40 -4.71 -4.93 9.62
CA VAL A 40 -5.95 -4.25 9.19
C VAL A 40 -6.19 -4.37 7.69
N ASN A 41 -5.11 -4.46 6.90
CA ASN A 41 -5.18 -4.42 5.44
C ASN A 41 -6.13 -5.48 4.83
N ALA A 42 -6.09 -6.71 5.36
CA ALA A 42 -6.95 -7.80 4.88
C ALA A 42 -8.44 -7.54 5.16
N GLY A 43 -8.76 -6.68 6.12
CA GLY A 43 -10.13 -6.31 6.46
C GLY A 43 -10.92 -5.67 5.32
N LYS A 44 -10.25 -5.07 4.34
CA LYS A 44 -10.92 -4.48 3.16
C LYS A 44 -11.76 -5.48 2.38
N THR A 45 -11.32 -6.74 2.30
CA THR A 45 -12.04 -7.80 1.59
C THR A 45 -13.36 -8.20 2.27
N LEU A 46 -13.50 -7.92 3.56
CA LEU A 46 -14.71 -8.26 4.32
C LEU A 46 -15.93 -7.44 3.87
N PHE A 47 -15.74 -6.21 3.42
CA PHE A 47 -16.82 -5.37 2.91
C PHE A 47 -17.41 -5.94 1.62
N GLU A 48 -16.55 -6.27 0.65
CA GLU A 48 -16.98 -6.87 -0.61
C GLU A 48 -17.66 -8.22 -0.39
N LEU A 49 -17.11 -9.07 0.49
CA LEU A 49 -17.70 -10.37 0.80
C LEU A 49 -19.06 -10.23 1.49
N TYR A 50 -19.20 -9.24 2.38
CA TYR A 50 -20.51 -8.94 2.98
C TYR A 50 -21.53 -8.52 1.93
N ASP A 51 -21.16 -7.60 1.04
CA ASP A 51 -22.04 -7.11 -0.04
C ASP A 51 -22.45 -8.23 -1.01
N LEU A 52 -21.52 -9.14 -1.33
CA LEU A 52 -21.76 -10.23 -2.28
C LEU A 52 -22.56 -11.39 -1.69
N THR A 53 -22.37 -11.70 -0.40
CA THR A 53 -22.89 -12.92 0.20
C THR A 53 -24.01 -12.69 1.24
N GLY A 54 -24.06 -11.50 1.84
CA GLY A 54 -24.94 -11.19 2.96
C GLY A 54 -24.61 -11.94 4.25
N LYS A 55 -23.45 -12.62 4.35
CA LYS A 55 -23.06 -13.38 5.55
C LYS A 55 -22.66 -12.43 6.68
N GLU A 56 -23.47 -12.37 7.74
CA GLU A 56 -23.27 -11.47 8.89
C GLU A 56 -21.89 -11.61 9.58
N LYS A 57 -21.26 -12.76 9.47
CA LYS A 57 -19.92 -12.97 10.02
C LYS A 57 -18.86 -12.01 9.44
N TYR A 58 -18.99 -11.62 8.16
CA TYR A 58 -18.07 -10.66 7.55
C TYR A 58 -18.26 -9.24 8.11
N LYS A 59 -19.49 -8.83 8.37
CA LYS A 59 -19.74 -7.54 9.05
C LYS A 59 -19.18 -7.52 10.47
N LYS A 60 -19.41 -8.59 11.25
CA LYS A 60 -18.85 -8.73 12.59
C LYS A 60 -17.32 -8.74 12.58
N ALA A 61 -16.71 -9.42 11.60
CA ALA A 61 -15.26 -9.42 11.41
C ALA A 61 -14.72 -8.03 11.06
N ALA A 62 -15.43 -7.27 10.22
CA ALA A 62 -15.08 -5.87 9.94
C ALA A 62 -15.18 -5.00 11.21
N ASP A 63 -16.18 -5.23 12.06
CA ASP A 63 -16.29 -4.56 13.36
C ASP A 63 -15.12 -4.89 14.29
N LEU A 64 -14.68 -6.16 14.30
CA LEU A 64 -13.50 -6.58 15.06
C LEU A 64 -12.24 -5.87 14.55
N VAL A 65 -12.03 -5.80 13.24
CA VAL A 65 -10.88 -5.10 12.65
C VAL A 65 -10.95 -3.60 12.96
N TYR A 66 -12.13 -3.00 12.89
CA TYR A 66 -12.34 -1.59 13.27
C TYR A 66 -12.02 -1.33 14.75
N SER A 67 -12.36 -2.24 15.64
CA SER A 67 -12.01 -2.11 17.06
C SER A 67 -10.50 -2.05 17.30
N GLN A 68 -9.68 -2.66 16.42
CA GLN A 68 -8.23 -2.47 16.45
C GLN A 68 -7.84 -1.03 16.09
N ILE A 69 -8.49 -0.42 15.09
CA ILE A 69 -8.25 1.01 14.75
C ILE A 69 -8.47 1.91 15.96
N GLU A 70 -9.53 1.65 16.76
CA GLU A 70 -9.85 2.46 17.93
C GLU A 70 -8.78 2.37 19.03
N ILE A 71 -8.14 1.22 19.19
CA ILE A 71 -7.12 0.98 20.23
C ILE A 71 -5.68 1.14 19.74
N MET A 72 -5.47 1.45 18.45
CA MET A 72 -4.12 1.68 17.94
C MET A 72 -3.44 2.83 18.69
N PRO A 73 -2.20 2.64 19.15
CA PRO A 73 -1.45 3.72 19.78
C PRO A 73 -1.19 4.86 18.77
N ARG A 74 -1.08 6.07 19.31
CA ARG A 74 -0.97 7.30 18.51
C ARG A 74 0.30 8.07 18.87
N CYS A 75 0.92 8.64 17.86
CA CYS A 75 2.00 9.60 18.02
C CYS A 75 1.53 10.87 18.73
N GLN A 76 2.47 11.58 19.38
CA GLN A 76 2.22 12.87 20.03
C GLN A 76 2.38 14.04 19.03
N ASN A 77 2.05 13.83 17.76
CA ASN A 77 2.01 14.86 16.72
C ASN A 77 0.59 15.44 16.56
N GLU A 78 0.46 16.53 15.83
CA GLU A 78 -0.85 17.18 15.60
C GLU A 78 -1.89 16.24 14.97
N ALA A 79 -1.46 15.42 14.02
CA ALA A 79 -2.31 14.45 13.35
C ALA A 79 -2.62 13.23 14.21
N ARG A 80 -1.96 13.07 15.34
CA ARG A 80 -2.07 11.86 16.15
C ARG A 80 -1.96 10.57 15.32
N SER A 81 -0.99 10.56 14.40
CA SER A 81 -0.77 9.45 13.48
C SER A 81 -0.66 8.11 14.20
N PHE A 82 -1.15 7.04 13.60
CA PHE A 82 -0.99 5.70 14.15
C PHE A 82 0.50 5.34 14.30
N TRP A 83 0.85 4.67 15.37
CA TRP A 83 2.08 3.88 15.35
C TRP A 83 1.92 2.76 14.32
N HIS A 84 3.01 2.45 13.64
CA HIS A 84 2.95 1.33 12.70
C HIS A 84 2.64 0.00 13.41
N LYS A 85 3.24 -0.22 14.60
CA LYS A 85 2.97 -1.36 15.50
C LYS A 85 3.23 -0.96 16.94
N ASP A 86 2.66 -1.67 17.88
CA ASP A 86 2.90 -1.45 19.32
C ASP A 86 4.41 -1.52 19.68
N ILE A 87 5.14 -2.42 19.01
CA ILE A 87 6.60 -2.58 19.19
C ILE A 87 7.44 -1.49 18.51
N TYR A 88 6.82 -0.55 17.79
CA TYR A 88 7.47 0.58 17.12
C TYR A 88 6.87 1.91 17.62
N PRO A 89 7.11 2.27 18.90
CA PRO A 89 6.51 3.45 19.49
C PRO A 89 6.89 4.72 18.73
N ASN A 90 5.90 5.60 18.53
CA ASN A 90 6.05 6.89 17.86
C ASN A 90 6.51 6.82 16.38
N GLN A 91 6.44 5.66 15.74
CA GLN A 91 6.90 5.51 14.36
C GLN A 91 5.74 5.52 13.36
N VAL A 92 5.81 6.44 12.41
CA VAL A 92 4.93 6.53 11.24
C VAL A 92 5.67 5.97 10.04
N TRP A 93 5.13 4.94 9.41
CA TRP A 93 5.69 4.33 8.20
C TRP A 93 4.73 4.55 7.04
N LEU A 94 5.27 4.73 5.83
CA LEU A 94 4.45 4.86 4.62
C LEU A 94 3.52 3.66 4.41
N ASP A 95 4.03 2.47 4.72
CA ASP A 95 3.28 1.20 4.68
C ASP A 95 1.99 1.27 5.49
N GLY A 96 2.06 1.85 6.69
CA GLY A 96 0.94 1.95 7.61
C GLY A 96 -0.23 2.76 7.07
N LEU A 97 0.03 3.74 6.20
CA LEU A 97 -1.05 4.50 5.58
C LEU A 97 -1.90 3.61 4.66
N TYR A 98 -1.27 2.73 3.86
CA TYR A 98 -2.02 1.79 3.04
C TYR A 98 -2.68 0.68 3.84
N MET A 99 -1.95 0.17 4.85
CA MET A 99 -2.45 -0.96 5.65
C MET A 99 -3.71 -0.59 6.43
N GLY A 100 -3.79 0.65 6.96
CA GLY A 100 -4.89 1.06 7.83
C GLY A 100 -5.92 1.98 7.21
N LEU A 101 -5.49 3.03 6.48
CA LEU A 101 -6.39 4.14 6.16
C LEU A 101 -7.48 3.82 5.12
N PRO A 102 -7.26 3.05 4.04
CA PRO A 102 -8.35 2.68 3.14
C PRO A 102 -9.45 1.84 3.81
N PHE A 103 -9.08 0.88 4.69
CA PHE A 103 -10.06 0.16 5.50
C PHE A 103 -10.82 1.09 6.43
N TYR A 104 -10.10 1.98 7.13
CA TYR A 104 -10.67 2.95 8.05
C TYR A 104 -11.67 3.88 7.34
N LEU A 105 -11.28 4.40 6.18
CA LEU A 105 -12.15 5.26 5.37
C LEU A 105 -13.44 4.54 4.94
N GLU A 106 -13.32 3.32 4.44
CA GLU A 106 -14.47 2.55 3.98
C GLU A 106 -15.41 2.20 5.13
N TYR A 107 -14.87 1.82 6.29
CA TYR A 107 -15.70 1.57 7.48
C TYR A 107 -16.44 2.84 7.93
N GLU A 108 -15.76 3.98 7.97
CA GLU A 108 -16.38 5.28 8.32
C GLU A 108 -17.48 5.68 7.31
N THR A 109 -17.26 5.44 6.04
CA THR A 109 -18.24 5.67 4.98
C THR A 109 -19.50 4.83 5.16
N ARG A 110 -19.31 3.54 5.45
CA ARG A 110 -20.41 2.56 5.49
C ARG A 110 -21.20 2.60 6.79
N TYR A 111 -20.53 2.85 7.92
CA TYR A 111 -21.14 2.56 9.23
C TYR A 111 -21.08 3.71 10.24
N ASN A 112 -20.27 4.76 10.00
CA ASN A 112 -20.04 5.84 10.96
C ASN A 112 -20.32 7.25 10.42
N ASP A 113 -21.04 7.37 9.31
CA ASP A 113 -21.37 8.68 8.69
C ASP A 113 -20.15 9.61 8.54
N ARG A 114 -19.01 9.05 8.16
CA ARG A 114 -17.75 9.78 7.91
C ARG A 114 -17.21 10.55 9.11
N LYS A 115 -17.56 10.14 10.32
CA LYS A 115 -17.25 10.83 11.59
C LYS A 115 -15.75 11.11 11.77
N ASN A 116 -14.90 10.18 11.36
CA ASN A 116 -13.45 10.24 11.56
C ASN A 116 -12.66 10.54 10.28
N TYR A 117 -13.30 11.04 9.24
CA TYR A 117 -12.60 11.43 8.00
C TYR A 117 -11.48 12.45 8.24
N SER A 118 -11.69 13.41 9.15
CA SER A 118 -10.65 14.39 9.51
C SER A 118 -9.40 13.75 10.12
N ASP A 119 -9.53 12.67 10.88
CA ASP A 119 -8.40 11.89 11.40
C ASP A 119 -7.63 11.22 10.26
N ILE A 120 -8.34 10.62 9.31
CA ILE A 120 -7.74 9.96 8.14
C ILE A 120 -6.96 10.98 7.30
N PHE A 121 -7.59 12.07 6.90
CA PHE A 121 -6.94 13.12 6.11
C PHE A 121 -5.79 13.80 6.87
N GLY A 122 -5.93 13.97 8.18
CA GLY A 122 -4.85 14.50 9.03
C GLY A 122 -3.59 13.66 8.98
N GLN A 123 -3.70 12.33 8.94
CA GLN A 123 -2.56 11.44 8.84
C GLN A 123 -1.86 11.52 7.47
N PHE A 124 -2.63 11.63 6.38
CA PHE A 124 -2.05 11.90 5.06
C PHE A 124 -1.34 13.25 5.02
N LYS A 125 -1.99 14.32 5.52
CA LYS A 125 -1.40 15.65 5.60
C LYS A 125 -0.08 15.64 6.34
N PHE A 126 0.01 14.96 7.49
CA PHE A 126 1.25 14.83 8.26
C PHE A 126 2.38 14.23 7.41
N VAL A 127 2.12 13.15 6.67
CA VAL A 127 3.13 12.51 5.82
C VAL A 127 3.55 13.43 4.67
N ILE A 128 2.60 14.10 4.03
CA ILE A 128 2.87 15.07 2.95
C ILE A 128 3.83 16.17 3.42
N GLU A 129 3.58 16.73 4.60
CA GLU A 129 4.34 17.87 5.14
C GLU A 129 5.69 17.48 5.75
N ASN A 130 5.82 16.25 6.30
CA ASN A 130 6.98 15.90 7.13
C ASN A 130 7.88 14.79 6.55
N MET A 131 7.38 13.96 5.63
CA MET A 131 8.14 12.80 5.16
C MET A 131 8.60 12.90 3.70
N ARG A 132 8.28 13.99 3.01
CA ARG A 132 8.71 14.25 1.64
C ARG A 132 10.12 14.83 1.62
N ASN A 133 10.97 14.31 0.75
CA ASN A 133 12.29 14.87 0.48
C ASN A 133 12.15 16.09 -0.47
N PRO A 134 12.46 17.32 -0.02
CA PRO A 134 12.26 18.52 -0.83
C PRO A 134 13.20 18.61 -2.04
N ILE A 135 14.30 17.82 -2.05
CA ILE A 135 15.31 17.86 -3.13
C ILE A 135 14.86 17.03 -4.34
N ASN A 136 14.29 15.85 -4.10
CA ASN A 136 13.99 14.88 -5.15
C ASN A 136 12.50 14.52 -5.28
N GLY A 137 11.66 14.98 -4.36
CA GLY A 137 10.22 14.73 -4.36
C GLY A 137 9.79 13.35 -3.87
N LEU A 138 10.74 12.45 -3.57
CA LEU A 138 10.45 11.14 -3.02
C LEU A 138 10.11 11.22 -1.53
N TYR A 139 9.53 10.14 -1.00
CA TYR A 139 9.23 10.04 0.43
C TYR A 139 10.21 9.09 1.12
N PHE A 140 10.56 9.42 2.35
CA PHE A 140 11.34 8.54 3.21
C PHE A 140 10.48 7.38 3.72
N HIS A 141 11.08 6.19 3.93
CA HIS A 141 10.37 4.98 4.34
C HIS A 141 9.53 5.18 5.62
N ALA A 142 10.13 5.80 6.63
CA ALA A 142 9.49 6.04 7.92
C ALA A 142 10.03 7.28 8.62
N MET A 143 9.28 7.72 9.64
CA MET A 143 9.67 8.76 10.58
C MET A 143 9.41 8.28 12.01
N ASP A 144 10.40 8.47 12.90
CA ASP A 144 10.20 8.40 14.34
C ASP A 144 9.93 9.81 14.88
N THR A 145 8.70 10.08 15.28
CA THR A 145 8.27 11.40 15.76
C THR A 145 8.91 11.77 17.12
N SER A 146 9.41 10.78 17.87
CA SER A 146 10.19 10.99 19.09
C SER A 146 11.67 11.27 18.84
N ARG A 147 12.20 10.89 17.65
CA ARG A 147 13.60 10.98 17.25
C ARG A 147 14.56 10.12 18.09
N GLU A 148 14.04 9.14 18.80
CA GLU A 148 14.83 8.28 19.70
C GLU A 148 15.34 7.01 19.01
N ALA A 149 14.64 6.52 17.98
CA ALA A 149 15.03 5.32 17.26
C ALA A 149 16.46 5.45 16.70
N PHE A 150 17.25 4.39 16.81
CA PHE A 150 18.66 4.43 16.40
C PHE A 150 18.87 4.58 14.90
N TRP A 151 17.89 4.24 14.10
CA TRP A 151 17.93 4.30 12.64
C TRP A 151 17.55 5.68 12.07
N CYS A 152 16.91 6.53 12.84
CA CYS A 152 16.43 7.82 12.36
C CYS A 152 17.47 8.95 12.53
N ASP A 153 17.37 9.94 11.67
CA ASP A 153 18.05 11.22 11.83
C ASP A 153 17.55 11.93 13.10
N LYS A 154 18.45 12.42 13.94
CA LYS A 154 18.11 12.96 15.26
C LYS A 154 17.52 14.37 15.22
N VAL A 155 17.59 15.05 14.08
CA VAL A 155 16.99 16.37 13.89
C VAL A 155 15.60 16.26 13.26
N THR A 156 15.46 15.43 12.24
CA THR A 156 14.22 15.31 11.47
C THR A 156 13.34 14.14 11.91
N GLY A 157 13.91 13.08 12.48
CA GLY A 157 13.23 11.82 12.77
C GLY A 157 13.11 10.88 11.57
N LEU A 158 13.54 11.30 10.39
CA LEU A 158 13.37 10.57 9.14
C LEU A 158 14.35 9.39 9.02
N SER A 159 13.93 8.34 8.32
CA SER A 159 14.81 7.26 7.86
C SER A 159 15.75 7.76 6.75
N GLN A 160 16.78 6.94 6.41
CA GLN A 160 17.84 7.40 5.51
C GLN A 160 17.46 7.35 4.03
N HIS A 161 16.59 6.43 3.63
CA HIS A 161 16.36 6.10 2.23
C HIS A 161 14.90 6.05 1.83
N SER A 162 14.67 6.23 0.53
CA SER A 162 13.40 6.06 -0.17
C SER A 162 13.29 4.63 -0.68
N TRP A 163 12.67 3.74 0.10
CA TRP A 163 12.45 2.34 -0.27
C TRP A 163 11.24 2.21 -1.20
N LEU A 164 11.44 1.55 -2.33
CA LEU A 164 10.45 1.50 -3.41
C LEU A 164 9.08 0.97 -2.95
N ARG A 165 9.05 -0.16 -2.22
CA ARG A 165 7.75 -0.74 -1.81
C ARG A 165 7.01 0.12 -0.81
N ALA A 166 7.70 0.81 0.11
CA ALA A 166 7.06 1.75 1.02
C ALA A 166 6.42 2.94 0.27
N ILE A 167 7.16 3.52 -0.68
CA ILE A 167 6.61 4.56 -1.58
C ILE A 167 5.41 3.99 -2.36
N GLY A 168 5.53 2.79 -2.87
CA GLY A 168 4.44 2.11 -3.56
C GLY A 168 3.18 2.01 -2.70
N TRP A 169 3.29 1.49 -1.48
CA TRP A 169 2.16 1.42 -0.56
C TRP A 169 1.52 2.79 -0.31
N TYR A 170 2.33 3.82 -0.13
CA TYR A 170 1.82 5.18 0.03
C TYR A 170 1.10 5.67 -1.22
N THR A 171 1.62 5.39 -2.41
CA THR A 171 0.98 5.72 -3.68
C THR A 171 -0.37 5.01 -3.84
N MET A 172 -0.46 3.72 -3.45
CA MET A 172 -1.74 3.00 -3.37
C MET A 172 -2.69 3.62 -2.36
N ALA A 173 -2.19 3.98 -1.17
CA ALA A 173 -3.01 4.63 -0.15
C ALA A 173 -3.69 5.90 -0.67
N LEU A 174 -2.95 6.73 -1.40
CA LEU A 174 -3.46 7.96 -1.99
C LEU A 174 -4.57 7.68 -3.02
N ILE A 175 -4.28 6.84 -4.01
CA ILE A 175 -5.23 6.61 -5.12
C ILE A 175 -6.45 5.77 -4.68
N ASP A 176 -6.28 4.82 -3.76
CA ASP A 176 -7.38 4.01 -3.26
C ASP A 176 -8.29 4.85 -2.35
N THR A 177 -7.72 5.76 -1.55
CA THR A 177 -8.51 6.72 -0.76
C THR A 177 -9.30 7.66 -1.65
N LEU A 178 -8.69 8.19 -2.72
CA LEU A 178 -9.38 9.04 -3.71
C LEU A 178 -10.51 8.32 -4.46
N ASP A 179 -10.36 7.01 -4.70
CA ASP A 179 -11.40 6.18 -5.34
C ASP A 179 -12.59 5.92 -4.40
N GLN A 180 -12.33 5.76 -3.10
CA GLN A 180 -13.31 5.31 -2.12
C GLN A 180 -13.98 6.44 -1.32
N VAL A 181 -13.39 7.65 -1.32
CA VAL A 181 -13.92 8.75 -0.52
C VAL A 181 -15.33 9.14 -0.93
N ASP A 182 -16.27 9.16 0.03
CA ASP A 182 -17.59 9.72 -0.19
C ASP A 182 -17.58 11.23 0.00
N ASN A 183 -17.48 11.96 -1.12
CA ASN A 183 -17.46 13.43 -1.16
C ASN A 183 -18.53 14.00 -2.08
N LYS A 184 -19.69 13.33 -2.19
CA LYS A 184 -20.80 13.77 -3.06
C LYS A 184 -21.40 15.12 -2.62
N ASP A 185 -21.25 15.46 -1.37
CA ASP A 185 -21.69 16.72 -0.76
C ASP A 185 -20.64 17.84 -0.81
N HIS A 186 -19.47 17.60 -1.44
CA HIS A 186 -18.36 18.54 -1.58
C HIS A 186 -17.74 19.02 -0.27
N LYS A 187 -18.00 18.32 0.83
CA LYS A 187 -17.51 18.69 2.17
C LYS A 187 -15.99 18.55 2.30
N TYR A 188 -15.39 17.63 1.55
CA TYR A 188 -13.98 17.26 1.63
C TYR A 188 -13.19 17.62 0.35
N ASP A 189 -13.64 18.61 -0.42
CA ASP A 189 -12.99 19.03 -1.66
C ASP A 189 -11.52 19.44 -1.45
N ALA A 190 -11.22 20.13 -0.36
CA ALA A 190 -9.87 20.58 -0.03
C ALA A 190 -8.95 19.39 0.29
N GLU A 191 -9.43 18.43 1.05
CA GLU A 191 -8.71 17.22 1.42
C GLU A 191 -8.50 16.31 0.20
N CYS A 192 -9.51 16.11 -0.63
CA CYS A 192 -9.39 15.37 -1.88
C CYS A 192 -8.37 16.02 -2.81
N LYS A 193 -8.39 17.35 -2.93
CA LYS A 193 -7.42 18.09 -3.72
C LYS A 193 -6.00 17.94 -3.16
N MET A 194 -5.83 17.98 -1.85
CA MET A 194 -4.53 17.75 -1.20
C MET A 194 -3.98 16.34 -1.54
N LEU A 195 -4.81 15.30 -1.48
CA LEU A 195 -4.39 13.94 -1.84
C LEU A 195 -4.06 13.81 -3.33
N GLU A 196 -4.88 14.42 -4.19
CA GLU A 196 -4.65 14.45 -5.63
C GLU A 196 -3.32 15.13 -5.99
N ASP A 197 -3.05 16.29 -5.40
CA ASP A 197 -1.81 17.02 -5.63
C ASP A 197 -0.59 16.24 -5.13
N ALA A 198 -0.69 15.62 -3.94
CA ALA A 198 0.37 14.79 -3.41
C ALA A 198 0.63 13.54 -4.27
N PHE A 199 -0.43 12.93 -4.79
CA PHE A 199 -0.34 11.78 -5.70
C PHE A 199 0.37 12.17 -7.01
N LYS A 200 -0.06 13.24 -7.66
CA LYS A 200 0.53 13.72 -8.93
C LYS A 200 2.00 14.11 -8.76
N ASP A 201 2.33 14.86 -7.72
CA ASP A 201 3.70 15.25 -7.43
C ASP A 201 4.62 14.05 -7.16
N LEU A 202 4.12 13.05 -6.43
CA LEU A 202 4.85 11.81 -6.19
C LEU A 202 5.05 11.01 -7.48
N VAL A 203 4.01 10.85 -8.30
CA VAL A 203 4.09 10.16 -9.59
C VAL A 203 5.13 10.84 -10.49
N ASP A 204 5.06 12.16 -10.66
CA ASP A 204 6.02 12.91 -11.48
C ASP A 204 7.46 12.79 -10.95
N SER A 205 7.61 12.70 -9.63
CA SER A 205 8.92 12.47 -9.00
C SER A 205 9.42 11.05 -9.25
N MET A 206 8.56 10.03 -9.14
CA MET A 206 8.91 8.63 -9.39
C MET A 206 9.28 8.37 -10.85
N LEU A 207 8.59 9.00 -11.81
CA LEU A 207 8.89 8.81 -13.24
C LEU A 207 10.30 9.27 -13.64
N LYS A 208 10.92 10.20 -12.89
CA LYS A 208 12.31 10.59 -13.10
C LYS A 208 13.32 9.47 -12.80
N TYR A 209 12.90 8.47 -12.05
CA TYR A 209 13.70 7.32 -11.63
C TYR A 209 13.28 6.00 -12.28
N GLN A 210 12.33 6.04 -13.23
CA GLN A 210 11.94 4.86 -13.97
C GLN A 210 13.10 4.44 -14.89
N ASP A 211 13.56 3.20 -14.71
CA ASP A 211 14.60 2.60 -15.54
C ASP A 211 14.12 2.39 -17.00
N GLU A 212 15.04 2.25 -17.93
CA GLU A 212 14.69 1.98 -19.33
C GLU A 212 13.95 0.65 -19.56
N SER A 213 14.01 -0.27 -18.62
CA SER A 213 13.13 -1.45 -18.56
C SER A 213 11.69 -1.15 -18.18
N GLY A 214 11.40 0.06 -17.68
CA GLY A 214 10.10 0.45 -17.12
C GLY A 214 9.95 0.16 -15.62
N MET A 215 10.85 -0.57 -15.00
CA MET A 215 10.84 -0.88 -13.58
C MET A 215 11.55 0.20 -12.75
N TRP A 216 11.49 0.06 -11.43
CA TRP A 216 12.22 0.91 -10.48
C TRP A 216 13.14 0.07 -9.60
N TYR A 217 14.21 0.70 -9.14
CA TYR A 217 15.19 0.09 -8.24
C TYR A 217 14.68 0.00 -6.79
N GLN A 218 15.15 -0.99 -6.05
CA GLN A 218 14.83 -1.26 -4.64
C GLN A 218 14.98 -0.01 -3.76
N VAL A 219 16.09 0.73 -3.88
CA VAL A 219 16.27 2.08 -3.33
C VAL A 219 16.23 3.04 -4.51
N VAL A 220 15.13 3.79 -4.61
CA VAL A 220 14.67 4.46 -5.83
C VAL A 220 15.72 5.38 -6.46
N ASN A 221 16.27 6.27 -5.65
CA ASN A 221 17.20 7.32 -6.12
C ASN A 221 18.66 6.86 -6.24
N TYR A 222 18.93 5.57 -6.08
CA TYR A 222 20.27 4.96 -6.21
C TYR A 222 20.34 3.96 -7.37
N GLY A 223 19.60 4.19 -8.46
CA GLY A 223 19.68 3.38 -9.66
C GLY A 223 21.12 3.23 -10.17
N GLY A 224 21.52 2.00 -10.52
CA GLY A 224 22.85 1.68 -10.97
C GLY A 224 23.96 1.57 -9.90
N MET A 225 23.65 1.83 -8.63
CA MET A 225 24.58 1.53 -7.53
C MET A 225 24.73 0.03 -7.31
N ASP A 226 25.91 -0.37 -6.78
CA ASP A 226 26.24 -1.78 -6.52
C ASP A 226 25.14 -2.48 -5.71
N LYS A 227 24.77 -3.69 -6.15
CA LYS A 227 23.73 -4.55 -5.58
C LYS A 227 22.30 -4.01 -5.60
N ASN A 228 22.07 -2.77 -6.04
CA ASN A 228 20.71 -2.29 -6.22
C ASN A 228 20.07 -2.98 -7.44
N TYR A 229 18.86 -3.43 -7.31
CA TYR A 229 18.20 -4.22 -8.34
C TYR A 229 16.80 -3.65 -8.64
N LEU A 230 16.31 -3.96 -9.85
CA LEU A 230 14.96 -3.64 -10.28
C LEU A 230 13.97 -4.54 -9.52
N GLU A 231 13.11 -3.93 -8.72
CA GLU A 231 12.30 -4.64 -7.72
C GLU A 231 10.85 -4.77 -8.20
N THR A 232 10.33 -5.99 -8.15
CA THR A 232 9.03 -6.34 -8.74
C THR A 232 7.86 -5.77 -7.98
N SER A 233 7.83 -5.85 -6.65
CA SER A 233 6.63 -5.50 -5.87
C SER A 233 6.29 -4.03 -5.96
N GLY A 234 7.26 -3.16 -5.75
CA GLY A 234 7.04 -1.72 -5.86
C GLY A 234 6.80 -1.26 -7.28
N SER A 235 7.48 -1.88 -8.28
CA SER A 235 7.22 -1.59 -9.70
C SER A 235 5.78 -1.98 -10.10
N SER A 236 5.28 -3.11 -9.61
CA SER A 236 3.89 -3.54 -9.81
C SER A 236 2.90 -2.57 -9.18
N ILE A 237 3.17 -2.11 -7.96
CA ILE A 237 2.33 -1.13 -7.27
C ILE A 237 2.27 0.19 -8.05
N MET A 238 3.40 0.68 -8.54
CA MET A 238 3.44 1.89 -9.35
C MET A 238 2.64 1.73 -10.65
N ALA A 239 2.75 0.59 -11.32
CA ALA A 239 1.97 0.30 -12.53
C ALA A 239 0.45 0.27 -12.24
N TYR A 240 0.04 -0.38 -11.15
CA TYR A 240 -1.35 -0.35 -10.68
C TYR A 240 -1.84 1.08 -10.45
N ALA A 241 -1.10 1.86 -9.68
CA ALA A 241 -1.52 3.20 -9.30
C ALA A 241 -1.65 4.14 -10.51
N LEU A 242 -0.74 4.05 -11.48
CA LEU A 242 -0.79 4.81 -12.72
C LEU A 242 -2.03 4.46 -13.55
N LEU A 243 -2.29 3.18 -13.81
CA LEU A 243 -3.45 2.74 -14.60
C LEU A 243 -4.77 3.05 -13.90
N LYS A 244 -4.84 2.85 -12.59
CA LYS A 244 -6.02 3.22 -11.81
C LYS A 244 -6.28 4.73 -11.86
N ALA A 245 -5.24 5.56 -11.71
CA ALA A 245 -5.38 7.01 -11.78
C ALA A 245 -5.82 7.50 -13.18
N VAL A 246 -5.34 6.87 -14.24
CA VAL A 246 -5.82 7.13 -15.62
C VAL A 246 -7.29 6.73 -15.74
N ARG A 247 -7.70 5.59 -15.23
CA ARG A 247 -9.10 5.14 -15.26
C ARG A 247 -10.03 6.08 -14.51
N LEU A 248 -9.59 6.62 -13.38
CA LEU A 248 -10.34 7.55 -12.54
C LEU A 248 -10.29 9.00 -13.03
N GLY A 249 -9.45 9.32 -14.04
CA GLY A 249 -9.32 10.66 -14.59
C GLY A 249 -8.40 11.61 -13.80
N TYR A 250 -7.66 11.11 -12.83
CA TYR A 250 -6.66 11.90 -12.10
C TYR A 250 -5.39 12.13 -12.91
N LEU A 251 -5.03 11.21 -13.81
CA LEU A 251 -3.94 11.35 -14.77
C LEU A 251 -4.47 11.29 -16.20
N SER A 252 -3.77 11.96 -17.12
CA SER A 252 -4.06 11.84 -18.55
C SER A 252 -3.69 10.46 -19.10
N ASP A 253 -4.26 10.10 -20.24
CA ASP A 253 -4.04 8.80 -20.88
C ASP A 253 -2.56 8.50 -21.20
N ASP A 254 -1.78 9.55 -21.40
CA ASP A 254 -0.33 9.45 -21.64
C ASP A 254 0.44 8.75 -20.53
N TYR A 255 -0.05 8.77 -19.30
CA TYR A 255 0.61 8.08 -18.19
C TYR A 255 0.50 6.55 -18.27
N ALA A 256 -0.46 6.00 -19.01
CA ALA A 256 -0.63 4.56 -19.18
C ALA A 256 0.60 3.89 -19.82
N GLN A 257 1.35 4.59 -20.69
CA GLN A 257 2.56 4.04 -21.32
C GLN A 257 3.64 3.64 -20.29
N TYR A 258 3.79 4.41 -19.20
CA TYR A 258 4.77 4.12 -18.17
C TYR A 258 4.40 2.86 -17.36
N ALA A 259 3.12 2.69 -17.08
CA ALA A 259 2.62 1.50 -16.41
C ALA A 259 2.74 0.25 -17.29
N LYS A 260 2.39 0.33 -18.57
CA LYS A 260 2.55 -0.76 -19.54
C LYS A 260 4.01 -1.18 -19.62
N LYS A 261 4.92 -0.22 -19.78
CA LYS A 261 6.36 -0.47 -19.81
C LYS A 261 6.86 -1.17 -18.54
N ALA A 262 6.32 -0.80 -17.36
CA ALA A 262 6.68 -1.47 -16.11
C ALA A 262 6.19 -2.92 -16.07
N ILE A 263 4.97 -3.20 -16.49
CA ILE A 263 4.42 -4.55 -16.57
C ILE A 263 5.24 -5.40 -17.55
N ASP A 264 5.55 -4.87 -18.72
CA ASP A 264 6.38 -5.55 -19.73
C ASP A 264 7.76 -5.88 -19.17
N GLY A 265 8.43 -4.91 -18.52
CA GLY A 265 9.75 -5.12 -17.91
C GLY A 265 9.74 -6.17 -16.79
N ILE A 266 8.67 -6.22 -15.98
CA ILE A 266 8.47 -7.26 -14.96
C ILE A 266 8.29 -8.62 -15.63
N CYS A 267 7.44 -8.71 -16.65
CA CYS A 267 7.20 -9.95 -17.37
C CYS A 267 8.46 -10.48 -18.05
N GLU A 268 9.19 -9.63 -18.75
CA GLU A 268 10.41 -10.01 -19.46
C GLU A 268 11.50 -10.51 -18.50
N ARG A 269 11.65 -9.83 -17.34
CA ARG A 269 12.76 -10.09 -16.44
C ARG A 269 12.49 -11.18 -15.42
N TYR A 270 11.27 -11.26 -14.89
CA TYR A 270 10.96 -12.00 -13.68
C TYR A 270 9.78 -12.96 -13.76
N LEU A 271 8.93 -12.89 -14.81
CA LEU A 271 7.85 -13.86 -14.97
C LEU A 271 8.35 -15.06 -15.76
N LYS A 272 8.28 -16.23 -15.17
CA LYS A 272 8.76 -17.49 -15.77
C LYS A 272 7.64 -18.53 -15.81
N THR A 273 7.60 -19.34 -16.85
CA THR A 273 6.77 -20.54 -16.89
C THR A 273 7.60 -21.73 -16.40
N LYS A 274 7.09 -22.41 -15.37
CA LYS A 274 7.69 -23.63 -14.81
C LYS A 274 7.41 -24.84 -15.71
N GLU A 275 8.10 -25.97 -15.46
CA GLU A 275 7.96 -27.19 -16.24
C GLU A 275 6.53 -27.77 -16.22
N ASP A 276 5.80 -27.57 -15.12
CA ASP A 276 4.41 -27.97 -14.95
C ASP A 276 3.38 -27.01 -15.60
N GLY A 277 3.87 -25.96 -16.25
CA GLY A 277 3.03 -24.93 -16.88
C GLY A 277 2.55 -23.83 -15.93
N SER A 278 2.84 -23.89 -14.64
CA SER A 278 2.53 -22.80 -13.71
C SER A 278 3.48 -21.63 -13.90
N LEU A 279 3.03 -20.44 -13.47
CA LEU A 279 3.85 -19.22 -13.53
C LEU A 279 4.59 -19.01 -12.19
N SER A 280 5.76 -18.41 -12.28
CA SER A 280 6.54 -17.94 -11.13
C SER A 280 6.97 -16.50 -11.36
N LEU A 281 6.83 -15.66 -10.34
CA LEU A 281 7.18 -14.25 -10.36
C LEU A 281 8.33 -13.98 -9.39
N GLY A 282 9.48 -13.61 -9.91
CA GLY A 282 10.71 -13.32 -9.15
C GLY A 282 10.95 -11.85 -8.90
N GLY A 283 12.16 -11.52 -8.42
CA GLY A 283 12.63 -10.15 -8.22
C GLY A 283 11.93 -9.40 -7.07
N ILE A 284 11.35 -10.12 -6.11
CA ILE A 284 10.57 -9.57 -5.00
C ILE A 284 11.47 -9.46 -3.76
N CYS A 285 11.58 -8.27 -3.19
CA CYS A 285 12.16 -8.10 -1.85
C CYS A 285 11.29 -8.84 -0.82
N LEU A 286 11.86 -9.79 -0.07
CA LEU A 286 11.11 -10.53 0.94
C LEU A 286 10.46 -9.59 1.94
N VAL A 287 11.27 -8.77 2.60
CA VAL A 287 10.80 -7.78 3.57
C VAL A 287 11.88 -6.74 3.79
N ALA A 288 11.52 -5.49 3.98
CA ALA A 288 12.39 -4.51 4.58
C ALA A 288 11.64 -3.74 5.68
N GLY A 289 12.37 -3.26 6.66
CA GLY A 289 11.80 -2.54 7.78
C GLY A 289 12.88 -1.82 8.57
N LEU A 290 12.50 -1.21 9.68
CA LEU A 290 13.38 -0.38 10.49
C LEU A 290 13.30 -0.81 11.96
N GLY A 291 14.41 -0.83 12.66
CA GLY A 291 14.44 -1.20 14.07
C GLY A 291 14.00 -2.63 14.37
N GLY A 292 13.21 -2.81 15.41
CA GLY A 292 12.73 -4.11 15.89
C GLY A 292 13.83 -4.99 16.49
N ASN A 293 13.48 -6.24 16.76
CA ASN A 293 14.42 -7.21 17.37
C ASN A 293 15.66 -7.47 16.50
N GLY A 294 15.53 -7.38 15.17
CA GLY A 294 16.64 -7.50 14.22
C GLY A 294 17.55 -6.27 14.13
N ARG A 295 17.25 -5.20 14.89
CA ARG A 295 17.99 -3.93 14.88
C ARG A 295 18.31 -3.42 13.47
N ARG A 296 17.32 -3.46 12.57
CA ARG A 296 17.43 -3.08 11.16
C ARG A 296 17.79 -1.59 11.03
N PRO A 297 18.96 -1.25 10.49
CA PRO A 297 19.47 0.12 10.54
C PRO A 297 18.89 1.04 9.46
N GLY A 298 18.25 0.50 8.43
CA GLY A 298 17.74 1.27 7.30
C GLY A 298 18.82 1.92 6.43
N THR A 299 20.05 1.42 6.50
CA THR A 299 21.16 1.85 5.63
C THR A 299 21.01 1.24 4.23
N TYR A 300 21.72 1.78 3.23
CA TYR A 300 21.75 1.21 1.89
C TYR A 300 22.15 -0.28 1.91
N ASP A 301 23.24 -0.62 2.58
CA ASP A 301 23.71 -2.01 2.68
C ASP A 301 22.68 -2.93 3.31
N TYR A 302 21.90 -2.43 4.27
CA TYR A 302 20.79 -3.19 4.85
C TYR A 302 19.73 -3.52 3.79
N TYR A 303 19.25 -2.53 3.03
CA TYR A 303 18.27 -2.80 1.98
C TYR A 303 18.79 -3.78 0.91
N MET A 304 20.09 -3.72 0.62
CA MET A 304 20.74 -4.64 -0.34
C MET A 304 21.00 -6.04 0.24
N SER A 305 20.93 -6.20 1.55
CA SER A 305 21.10 -7.51 2.23
C SER A 305 19.80 -8.29 2.38
N GLU A 306 18.66 -7.66 2.16
CA GLU A 306 17.37 -8.35 2.26
C GLU A 306 17.20 -9.38 1.14
N PRO A 307 16.68 -10.59 1.45
CA PRO A 307 16.52 -11.64 0.46
C PRO A 307 15.60 -11.24 -0.69
N ILE A 308 16.00 -11.63 -1.89
CA ILE A 308 15.16 -11.57 -3.09
C ILE A 308 14.51 -12.93 -3.28
N VAL A 309 13.19 -12.97 -3.40
CA VAL A 309 12.40 -14.20 -3.44
C VAL A 309 11.49 -14.27 -4.67
N GLU A 310 10.94 -15.45 -4.90
CA GLU A 310 9.91 -15.72 -5.91
C GLU A 310 8.57 -16.01 -5.22
N ASP A 311 7.48 -15.71 -5.91
CA ASP A 311 6.10 -16.08 -5.56
C ASP A 311 5.60 -15.54 -4.20
N ASP A 312 6.23 -14.52 -3.65
CA ASP A 312 5.77 -13.87 -2.43
C ASP A 312 4.53 -12.99 -2.71
N ALA A 313 3.53 -13.10 -1.83
CA ALA A 313 2.26 -12.38 -1.96
C ALA A 313 2.41 -10.84 -2.08
N LYS A 314 3.47 -10.27 -1.48
CA LYS A 314 3.76 -8.81 -1.57
C LYS A 314 4.18 -8.35 -2.96
N GLY A 315 4.56 -9.27 -3.84
CA GLY A 315 4.83 -8.99 -5.26
C GLY A 315 3.70 -9.48 -6.16
N VAL A 316 3.24 -10.73 -5.94
CA VAL A 316 2.20 -11.36 -6.76
C VAL A 316 0.87 -10.60 -6.68
N GLY A 317 0.44 -10.20 -5.47
CA GLY A 317 -0.80 -9.44 -5.29
C GLY A 317 -0.83 -8.14 -6.07
N PRO A 318 0.13 -7.22 -5.87
CA PRO A 318 0.23 -5.99 -6.65
C PRO A 318 0.36 -6.22 -8.16
N PHE A 319 1.08 -7.25 -8.59
CA PHE A 319 1.20 -7.57 -10.01
C PHE A 319 -0.15 -7.95 -10.62
N LEU A 320 -0.94 -8.77 -9.93
CA LEU A 320 -2.30 -9.12 -10.35
C LEU A 320 -3.23 -7.90 -10.40
N LEU A 321 -3.10 -7.00 -9.43
CA LEU A 321 -3.86 -5.74 -9.44
C LEU A 321 -3.46 -4.85 -10.63
N ALA A 322 -2.17 -4.70 -10.92
CA ALA A 322 -1.67 -3.94 -12.06
C ALA A 322 -2.15 -4.55 -13.39
N TYR A 323 -2.05 -5.87 -13.52
CA TYR A 323 -2.51 -6.57 -14.71
C TYR A 323 -4.04 -6.46 -14.90
N THR A 324 -4.80 -6.48 -13.81
CA THR A 324 -6.26 -6.25 -13.85
C THR A 324 -6.59 -4.84 -14.35
N GLU A 325 -5.91 -3.83 -13.87
CA GLU A 325 -6.10 -2.46 -14.36
C GLU A 325 -5.65 -2.31 -15.83
N LEU A 326 -4.60 -3.02 -16.25
CA LEU A 326 -4.18 -3.06 -17.66
C LEU A 326 -5.29 -3.65 -18.55
N LEU A 327 -5.88 -4.78 -18.14
CA LEU A 327 -7.00 -5.38 -18.89
C LEU A 327 -8.21 -4.45 -18.94
N ARG A 328 -8.52 -3.73 -17.87
CA ARG A 328 -9.58 -2.72 -17.85
C ARG A 328 -9.28 -1.57 -18.80
N TYR A 329 -8.02 -1.14 -18.85
CA TYR A 329 -7.59 -0.07 -19.76
C TYR A 329 -7.70 -0.48 -21.24
N GLU A 330 -7.28 -1.69 -21.58
CA GLU A 330 -7.28 -2.19 -22.97
C GLU A 330 -8.68 -2.59 -23.49
N ASN A 331 -9.64 -2.80 -22.61
CA ASN A 331 -11.02 -3.14 -22.98
C ASN A 331 -11.97 -1.94 -22.87
N LYS A 332 -11.46 -0.70 -22.76
CA LYS A 332 -12.22 0.52 -22.92
C LYS A 332 -12.61 0.69 -24.40
#